data_c5ab0de6aef9a8c1ee67688697200bd0
#
_entry.id   c5ab0de6aef9a8c1ee67688697200bd0
#
_cell.length_a   1.000
_cell.length_b   1.000
_cell.length_c   1.000
_cell.angle_alpha   90.00
_cell.angle_beta   90.00
_cell.angle_gamma   90.00
#
_symmetry.space_group_name_H-M   'P 1'
#
loop_
_entity.id
_entity.type
_entity.pdbx_description
1 polymer ?
#
loop_
_entity_poly.entity_id
_entity_poly.type
_entity_poly.pdbx_seq_one_letter_code
_entity_poly.pdbx_strand_id
1 'polypeptide(L)'
;MAKILLMKNKYLLILSLVSSFAFAQNTISFESSEAYNLGTVQGQNGWEVTLNNDEQPIANQTISNEKASEGTQSLKISVDTAEDFGWFPIFGAAKLFDNPYNYQTTTVEFDVFITELEGSTFEFGTFGIVETDEFMPISIYSFNYTGNLEVVKNEDYDYENADFTWEANRWYKLKTVTSESKIDFYIDGVLIHSMENFAKTNITGINFVHDNFGGSAYIDNLKINDEVMAVSDVTKGTIKLYPNPVKDVLKLNLPNGEKVANIEVYNTVGQKVADFKNVEEVNLSQLKSGNYIVNLKNTAGKTYSSKIIKQ
;
A
#
# COMPACT_ATOMS: atom_id res chain seq x y z
N MET A 1 54.80 51.11 17.86
CA MET A 1 53.50 50.51 18.19
C MET A 1 52.86 50.04 16.87
N ALA A 2 53.01 48.79 16.51
CA ALA A 2 52.40 48.22 15.31
C ALA A 2 51.31 47.25 15.74
N LYS A 3 50.08 47.55 15.37
CA LYS A 3 48.92 46.67 15.57
C LYS A 3 48.83 45.65 14.41
N ILE A 4 49.07 44.40 14.74
CA ILE A 4 48.85 43.29 13.82
C ILE A 4 47.37 43.01 13.76
N LEU A 5 46.80 43.12 12.56
CA LEU A 5 45.41 42.81 12.27
C LEU A 5 45.30 41.32 11.89
N LEU A 6 44.76 40.47 12.78
CA LEU A 6 44.46 39.09 12.48
C LEU A 6 43.19 39.01 11.69
N MET A 7 43.27 38.66 10.42
CA MET A 7 42.13 38.23 9.62
C MET A 7 41.73 36.81 9.99
N LYS A 8 40.59 36.66 10.66
CA LYS A 8 39.95 35.36 10.88
C LYS A 8 39.15 34.99 9.62
N ASN A 9 39.65 34.01 8.89
CA ASN A 9 38.88 33.31 7.85
C ASN A 9 37.74 32.54 8.51
N LYS A 10 36.50 33.01 8.36
CA LYS A 10 35.31 32.26 8.64
C LYS A 10 34.97 31.43 7.42
N TYR A 11 35.32 30.14 7.45
CA TYR A 11 34.74 29.16 6.54
C TYR A 11 33.27 28.96 6.94
N LEU A 12 32.36 29.51 6.15
CA LEU A 12 30.94 29.25 6.27
C LEU A 12 30.69 27.88 5.66
N LEU A 13 30.57 26.86 6.53
CA LEU A 13 30.13 25.54 6.11
C LEU A 13 28.63 25.65 5.79
N ILE A 14 28.31 25.78 4.52
CA ILE A 14 26.92 25.67 4.04
C ILE A 14 26.59 24.18 4.08
N LEU A 15 25.96 23.76 5.19
CA LEU A 15 25.31 22.45 5.29
C LEU A 15 24.07 22.52 4.38
N SER A 16 24.21 22.04 3.14
CA SER A 16 23.04 21.83 2.30
C SER A 16 22.21 20.72 2.92
N LEU A 17 21.13 21.12 3.60
CA LEU A 17 20.05 20.18 3.93
C LEU A 17 19.46 19.72 2.58
N VAL A 18 19.90 18.57 2.11
CA VAL A 18 19.18 17.82 1.11
C VAL A 18 17.94 17.30 1.84
N SER A 19 16.85 18.04 1.78
CA SER A 19 15.54 17.49 2.09
C SER A 19 15.24 16.45 1.01
N SER A 20 15.59 15.20 1.27
CA SER A 20 14.95 14.10 0.61
C SER A 20 13.47 14.21 0.96
N PHE A 21 12.63 14.60 -0.01
CA PHE A 21 11.22 14.27 0.05
C PHE A 21 11.14 12.74 -0.04
N ALA A 22 11.33 12.07 1.08
CA ALA A 22 10.76 10.76 1.28
C ALA A 22 9.25 11.03 1.24
N PHE A 23 8.55 10.55 0.22
CA PHE A 23 7.13 10.29 0.37
C PHE A 23 7.05 9.40 1.60
N ALA A 24 6.39 9.89 2.63
CA ALA A 24 6.27 9.15 3.86
C ALA A 24 5.50 7.88 3.53
N GLN A 25 6.22 6.79 3.46
CA GLN A 25 5.72 5.44 3.42
C GLN A 25 4.90 5.30 4.70
N ASN A 26 3.59 5.15 4.60
CA ASN A 26 2.74 4.91 5.74
C ASN A 26 2.79 3.40 6.05
N THR A 27 3.86 2.97 6.68
CA THR A 27 3.98 1.62 7.23
C THR A 27 3.59 1.66 8.70
N ILE A 28 2.78 0.71 9.12
CA ILE A 28 2.42 0.44 10.51
C ILE A 28 2.85 -0.99 10.80
N SER A 29 3.91 -1.15 11.58
CA SER A 29 4.46 -2.45 11.98
C SER A 29 4.22 -2.78 13.45
N PHE A 30 3.41 -1.96 14.13
CA PHE A 30 3.04 -2.10 15.54
C PHE A 30 4.20 -2.17 16.52
N GLU A 31 5.38 -1.72 16.11
CA GLU A 31 6.60 -1.78 16.91
C GLU A 31 6.69 -0.66 17.95
N SER A 32 7.47 -0.92 19.00
CA SER A 32 7.74 0.09 20.03
C SER A 32 8.44 1.33 19.49
N SER A 33 9.19 1.23 18.40
CA SER A 33 9.79 2.35 17.68
C SER A 33 8.76 3.29 17.04
N GLU A 34 7.55 2.81 16.79
CA GLU A 34 6.39 3.57 16.31
C GLU A 34 5.47 4.02 17.47
N ALA A 35 5.97 3.93 18.71
CA ALA A 35 5.23 4.27 19.92
C ALA A 35 4.03 3.34 20.25
N TYR A 36 4.05 2.09 19.78
CA TYR A 36 3.12 1.07 20.25
C TYR A 36 3.65 0.39 21.50
N ASN A 37 2.75 0.11 22.44
CA ASN A 37 3.04 -0.56 23.69
C ASN A 37 2.21 -1.85 23.79
N LEU A 38 2.78 -2.89 24.39
CA LEU A 38 2.06 -4.15 24.65
C LEU A 38 0.79 -3.91 25.48
N GLY A 39 -0.28 -4.64 25.18
CA GLY A 39 -1.60 -4.51 25.80
C GLY A 39 -2.64 -3.92 24.87
N THR A 40 -3.74 -3.42 25.41
CA THR A 40 -4.85 -2.94 24.57
C THR A 40 -4.39 -1.95 23.50
N VAL A 41 -4.87 -2.12 22.28
CA VAL A 41 -4.60 -1.18 21.18
C VAL A 41 -5.47 0.08 21.27
N GLN A 42 -6.53 0.06 22.09
CA GLN A 42 -7.43 1.20 22.27
C GLN A 42 -6.67 2.50 22.56
N GLY A 43 -6.87 3.50 21.71
CA GLY A 43 -6.27 4.84 21.83
C GLY A 43 -4.80 4.93 21.41
N GLN A 44 -4.13 3.82 21.06
CA GLN A 44 -2.76 3.87 20.57
C GLN A 44 -2.76 4.29 19.09
N ASN A 45 -2.05 5.36 18.78
CA ASN A 45 -1.88 5.89 17.41
C ASN A 45 -3.20 6.01 16.62
N GLY A 46 -4.32 6.32 17.30
CA GLY A 46 -5.63 6.49 16.67
C GLY A 46 -6.37 5.20 16.35
N TRP A 47 -5.95 4.06 16.90
CA TRP A 47 -6.75 2.83 16.88
C TRP A 47 -7.86 2.88 17.93
N GLU A 48 -9.03 2.39 17.54
CA GLU A 48 -10.19 2.21 18.40
C GLU A 48 -10.66 0.76 18.32
N VAL A 49 -11.22 0.26 19.43
CA VAL A 49 -11.78 -1.10 19.49
C VAL A 49 -13.29 -1.05 19.66
N THR A 50 -13.96 -2.15 19.36
CA THR A 50 -15.40 -2.31 19.60
C THR A 50 -15.72 -1.99 21.06
N LEU A 51 -16.84 -1.32 21.28
CA LEU A 51 -17.37 -1.03 22.61
C LEU A 51 -18.36 -2.13 23.02
N ASN A 52 -18.34 -2.52 24.29
CA ASN A 52 -19.34 -3.41 24.87
C ASN A 52 -20.67 -2.69 25.14
N ASN A 53 -21.66 -3.41 25.72
CA ASN A 53 -22.97 -2.86 26.03
C ASN A 53 -22.97 -1.73 27.08
N ASP A 54 -21.91 -1.61 27.85
CA ASP A 54 -21.69 -0.55 28.83
C ASP A 54 -20.84 0.61 28.26
N GLU A 55 -20.69 0.66 26.92
CA GLU A 55 -19.86 1.64 26.19
C GLU A 55 -18.38 1.63 26.61
N GLN A 56 -17.89 0.47 27.10
CA GLN A 56 -16.48 0.31 27.44
C GLN A 56 -15.74 -0.44 26.33
N PRO A 57 -14.49 -0.06 26.03
CA PRO A 57 -13.66 -0.78 25.08
C PRO A 57 -13.45 -2.24 25.49
N ILE A 58 -13.66 -3.18 24.55
CA ILE A 58 -13.33 -4.59 24.80
C ILE A 58 -11.82 -4.79 24.95
N ALA A 59 -11.41 -5.79 25.74
CA ALA A 59 -10.02 -5.91 26.19
C ALA A 59 -9.08 -6.68 25.26
N ASN A 60 -9.61 -7.60 24.44
CA ASN A 60 -8.82 -8.64 23.78
C ASN A 60 -8.27 -8.24 22.39
N GLN A 61 -8.30 -6.95 22.07
CA GLN A 61 -7.67 -6.39 20.88
C GLN A 61 -6.39 -5.68 21.32
N THR A 62 -5.24 -6.31 21.10
CA THR A 62 -4.00 -5.92 21.77
C THR A 62 -2.79 -5.82 20.84
N ILE A 63 -1.83 -4.99 21.20
CA ILE A 63 -0.47 -5.12 20.69
C ILE A 63 0.19 -6.27 21.44
N SER A 64 0.67 -7.26 20.70
CA SER A 64 1.18 -8.53 21.23
C SER A 64 2.57 -8.84 20.66
N ASN A 65 3.39 -9.51 21.47
CA ASN A 65 4.68 -10.07 21.04
C ASN A 65 4.66 -11.61 20.92
N GLU A 66 3.47 -12.21 20.85
CA GLU A 66 3.32 -13.66 20.67
C GLU A 66 3.69 -14.10 19.24
N LYS A 67 3.37 -13.28 18.25
CA LYS A 67 3.68 -13.53 16.83
C LYS A 67 3.92 -12.17 16.13
N ALA A 68 4.87 -12.14 15.20
CA ALA A 68 5.11 -11.04 14.29
C ALA A 68 5.57 -11.59 12.95
N SER A 69 5.21 -10.96 11.85
CA SER A 69 5.74 -11.29 10.51
C SER A 69 7.07 -10.60 10.28
N GLU A 70 7.20 -9.38 10.78
CA GLU A 70 8.45 -8.62 10.84
C GLU A 70 8.61 -8.04 12.27
N GLY A 71 9.86 -7.79 12.70
CA GLY A 71 10.11 -7.20 14.01
C GLY A 71 9.75 -8.12 15.18
N THR A 72 9.03 -7.59 16.17
CA THR A 72 8.77 -8.25 17.45
C THR A 72 7.34 -8.15 17.95
N GLN A 73 6.51 -7.30 17.36
CA GLN A 73 5.15 -7.01 17.78
C GLN A 73 4.18 -7.06 16.57
N SER A 74 2.92 -7.32 16.86
CA SER A 74 1.83 -7.22 15.90
C SER A 74 0.53 -6.83 16.60
N LEU A 75 -0.49 -6.44 15.84
CA LEU A 75 -1.85 -6.31 16.35
C LEU A 75 -2.48 -7.70 16.44
N LYS A 76 -2.93 -8.10 17.63
CA LYS A 76 -3.70 -9.31 17.87
C LYS A 76 -5.16 -8.94 18.04
N ILE A 77 -6.04 -9.57 17.28
CA ILE A 77 -7.48 -9.59 17.53
C ILE A 77 -7.87 -11.00 17.99
N SER A 78 -8.62 -11.09 19.07
CA SER A 78 -8.98 -12.38 19.63
C SER A 78 -10.33 -12.37 20.33
N VAL A 79 -10.92 -13.55 20.48
CA VAL A 79 -12.21 -13.73 21.14
C VAL A 79 -12.21 -13.20 22.57
N ASP A 80 -13.33 -12.64 22.97
CA ASP A 80 -13.62 -12.30 24.35
C ASP A 80 -14.86 -13.06 24.81
N THR A 81 -14.64 -14.12 25.58
CA THR A 81 -15.73 -14.97 26.11
C THR A 81 -16.46 -14.34 27.28
N ALA A 82 -15.98 -13.24 27.83
CA ALA A 82 -16.64 -12.52 28.89
C ALA A 82 -17.76 -11.58 28.38
N GLU A 83 -17.72 -11.23 27.10
CA GLU A 83 -18.71 -10.36 26.47
C GLU A 83 -19.78 -11.18 25.75
N ASP A 84 -21.03 -11.00 26.14
CA ASP A 84 -22.21 -11.58 25.50
C ASP A 84 -23.13 -10.47 25.04
N PHE A 85 -23.18 -10.22 23.74
CA PHE A 85 -24.06 -9.22 23.13
C PHE A 85 -25.44 -9.80 22.77
N GLY A 86 -25.68 -11.08 23.05
CA GLY A 86 -26.94 -11.77 22.78
C GLY A 86 -27.24 -12.07 21.32
N TRP A 87 -26.38 -11.65 20.38
CA TRP A 87 -26.45 -11.92 18.95
C TRP A 87 -25.11 -11.52 18.30
N PHE A 88 -24.86 -11.92 17.07
CA PHE A 88 -23.61 -11.74 16.33
C PHE A 88 -22.88 -10.43 16.65
N PRO A 89 -21.90 -10.44 17.53
CA PRO A 89 -21.04 -9.29 17.75
C PRO A 89 -19.96 -9.26 16.67
N ILE A 90 -19.69 -8.07 16.15
CA ILE A 90 -18.49 -7.82 15.37
C ILE A 90 -17.47 -7.21 16.33
N PHE A 91 -16.47 -8.00 16.71
CA PHE A 91 -15.36 -7.55 17.55
C PHE A 91 -14.18 -7.16 16.68
N GLY A 92 -13.45 -6.13 17.08
CA GLY A 92 -12.23 -5.83 16.37
C GLY A 92 -11.63 -4.48 16.73
N ALA A 93 -10.70 -4.08 15.87
CA ALA A 93 -10.01 -2.81 15.92
C ALA A 93 -10.13 -2.09 14.59
N ALA A 94 -10.31 -0.78 14.64
CA ALA A 94 -10.39 0.09 13.47
C ALA A 94 -9.49 1.30 13.63
N LYS A 95 -9.03 1.83 12.50
CA LYS A 95 -8.27 3.08 12.47
C LYS A 95 -8.77 3.96 11.34
N LEU A 96 -9.11 5.19 11.67
CA LEU A 96 -9.31 6.25 10.69
C LEU A 96 -7.95 6.84 10.26
N PHE A 97 -7.85 7.18 9.00
CA PHE A 97 -6.67 7.85 8.47
C PHE A 97 -6.83 9.36 8.60
N ASP A 98 -5.75 10.08 8.89
CA ASP A 98 -5.75 11.53 9.00
C ASP A 98 -6.24 12.21 7.71
N ASN A 99 -5.97 11.61 6.56
CA ASN A 99 -6.47 12.02 5.25
C ASN A 99 -6.94 10.80 4.48
N PRO A 100 -8.13 10.84 3.85
CA PRO A 100 -8.60 9.75 3.01
C PRO A 100 -7.68 9.50 1.81
N TYR A 101 -7.47 8.22 1.46
CA TYR A 101 -6.73 7.83 0.27
C TYR A 101 -7.64 7.76 -0.96
N ASN A 102 -7.12 8.17 -2.10
CA ASN A 102 -7.86 8.18 -3.35
C ASN A 102 -8.14 6.75 -3.83
N TYR A 103 -9.41 6.35 -3.88
CA TYR A 103 -9.85 5.02 -4.31
C TYR A 103 -9.38 4.62 -5.71
N GLN A 104 -9.04 5.58 -6.58
CA GLN A 104 -8.61 5.32 -7.95
C GLN A 104 -7.16 4.81 -8.06
N THR A 105 -6.36 4.96 -6.99
CA THR A 105 -4.91 4.71 -7.05
C THR A 105 -4.33 4.13 -5.77
N THR A 106 -5.17 3.58 -4.89
CA THR A 106 -4.68 3.11 -3.59
C THR A 106 -4.33 1.63 -3.63
N THR A 107 -3.21 1.31 -3.04
CA THR A 107 -2.79 -0.05 -2.71
C THR A 107 -2.69 -0.17 -1.19
N VAL A 108 -3.28 -1.22 -0.64
CA VAL A 108 -3.16 -1.58 0.78
C VAL A 108 -2.59 -2.99 0.87
N GLU A 109 -1.52 -3.15 1.63
CA GLU A 109 -0.86 -4.44 1.85
C GLU A 109 -0.64 -4.65 3.34
N PHE A 110 -0.85 -5.86 3.85
CA PHE A 110 -0.57 -6.25 5.23
C PHE A 110 -0.46 -7.76 5.37
N ASP A 111 0.18 -8.19 6.44
CA ASP A 111 0.36 -9.60 6.75
C ASP A 111 -0.67 -10.04 7.78
N VAL A 112 -1.26 -11.24 7.61
CA VAL A 112 -2.19 -11.85 8.57
C VAL A 112 -1.80 -13.28 8.91
N PHE A 113 -2.02 -13.67 10.16
CA PHE A 113 -1.86 -15.02 10.66
C PHE A 113 -3.09 -15.39 11.49
N ILE A 114 -3.77 -16.48 11.15
CA ILE A 114 -4.95 -16.96 11.87
C ILE A 114 -4.63 -18.30 12.55
N THR A 115 -5.01 -18.45 13.82
CA THR A 115 -4.55 -19.56 14.65
C THR A 115 -5.29 -20.87 14.42
N GLU A 116 -6.54 -20.86 13.94
CA GLU A 116 -7.35 -22.08 13.81
C GLU A 116 -8.43 -21.94 12.74
N LEU A 117 -8.82 -23.08 12.18
CA LEU A 117 -10.05 -23.29 11.43
C LEU A 117 -11.18 -23.68 12.41
N GLU A 118 -12.44 -23.63 11.94
CA GLU A 118 -13.63 -23.95 12.73
C GLU A 118 -13.84 -23.06 13.97
N GLY A 119 -13.08 -21.95 14.05
CA GLY A 119 -13.26 -20.91 15.04
C GLY A 119 -14.08 -19.74 14.49
N SER A 120 -13.53 -18.53 14.58
CA SER A 120 -14.16 -17.33 14.03
C SER A 120 -13.94 -17.19 12.53
N THR A 121 -14.89 -16.52 11.88
CA THR A 121 -14.64 -15.81 10.62
C THR A 121 -13.90 -14.52 10.94
N PHE A 122 -12.79 -14.26 10.25
CA PHE A 122 -12.00 -13.05 10.41
C PHE A 122 -12.10 -12.20 9.15
N GLU A 123 -12.38 -10.92 9.32
CA GLU A 123 -12.51 -9.97 8.23
C GLU A 123 -11.46 -8.86 8.34
N PHE A 124 -10.81 -8.59 7.21
CA PHE A 124 -9.72 -7.62 7.12
C PHE A 124 -9.96 -6.71 5.93
N GLY A 125 -10.15 -5.42 6.16
CA GLY A 125 -10.48 -4.59 5.02
C GLY A 125 -10.46 -3.09 5.24
N THR A 126 -10.79 -2.40 4.17
CA THR A 126 -10.86 -0.95 4.09
C THR A 126 -12.29 -0.49 3.93
N PHE A 127 -12.56 0.69 4.44
CA PHE A 127 -13.87 1.33 4.35
C PHE A 127 -13.76 2.81 3.98
N GLY A 128 -14.85 3.36 3.44
CA GLY A 128 -15.09 4.78 3.29
C GLY A 128 -16.18 5.26 4.24
N ILE A 129 -16.28 6.56 4.46
CA ILE A 129 -17.42 7.20 5.12
C ILE A 129 -18.13 8.03 4.07
N VAL A 130 -19.43 7.79 3.90
CA VAL A 130 -20.29 8.52 2.98
C VAL A 130 -21.04 9.65 3.68
N GLU A 131 -21.81 10.46 2.95
CA GLU A 131 -22.47 11.68 3.45
C GLU A 131 -23.41 11.47 4.65
N THR A 132 -23.84 10.22 4.90
CA THR A 132 -24.70 9.85 6.04
C THR A 132 -23.95 9.46 7.30
N ASP A 133 -22.62 9.63 7.33
CA ASP A 133 -21.72 9.09 8.34
C ASP A 133 -21.75 7.54 8.46
N GLU A 134 -22.23 6.87 7.41
CA GLU A 134 -22.26 5.42 7.32
C GLU A 134 -20.95 4.87 6.76
N PHE A 135 -20.55 3.71 7.28
CA PHE A 135 -19.41 2.98 6.78
C PHE A 135 -19.77 2.28 5.46
N MET A 136 -19.04 2.61 4.40
CA MET A 136 -19.11 1.94 3.10
C MET A 136 -17.98 0.93 3.02
N PRO A 137 -18.23 -0.39 2.88
CA PRO A 137 -17.16 -1.35 2.63
C PRO A 137 -16.54 -1.06 1.26
N ILE A 138 -15.20 -1.17 1.17
CA ILE A 138 -14.50 -0.97 -0.10
C ILE A 138 -13.83 -2.26 -0.53
N SER A 139 -12.93 -2.78 0.29
CA SER A 139 -12.23 -4.04 0.03
C SER A 139 -12.10 -4.82 1.33
N ILE A 140 -12.76 -5.96 1.43
CA ILE A 140 -12.73 -6.82 2.61
C ILE A 140 -12.41 -8.24 2.17
N TYR A 141 -11.39 -8.83 2.82
CA TYR A 141 -11.15 -10.27 2.83
C TYR A 141 -11.90 -10.88 4.00
N SER A 142 -12.73 -11.88 3.77
CA SER A 142 -13.40 -12.67 4.80
C SER A 142 -12.82 -14.08 4.80
N PHE A 143 -12.02 -14.35 5.80
CA PHE A 143 -11.45 -15.68 6.06
C PHE A 143 -12.50 -16.51 6.82
N ASN A 144 -13.37 -17.15 6.05
CA ASN A 144 -14.48 -17.91 6.59
C ASN A 144 -13.98 -19.11 7.40
N TYR A 145 -14.58 -19.37 8.56
CA TYR A 145 -14.21 -20.46 9.47
C TYR A 145 -14.13 -21.85 8.82
N THR A 146 -14.80 -22.06 7.68
CA THR A 146 -14.76 -23.31 6.92
C THR A 146 -13.52 -23.51 6.06
N GLY A 147 -12.61 -22.52 6.01
CA GLY A 147 -11.41 -22.54 5.19
C GLY A 147 -11.58 -21.90 3.80
N ASN A 148 -12.79 -21.43 3.46
CA ASN A 148 -13.00 -20.66 2.23
C ASN A 148 -12.61 -19.20 2.44
N LEU A 149 -12.12 -18.56 1.39
CA LEU A 149 -11.94 -17.14 1.36
C LEU A 149 -13.06 -16.50 0.55
N GLU A 150 -13.64 -15.47 1.11
CA GLU A 150 -14.67 -14.65 0.48
C GLU A 150 -14.20 -13.19 0.41
N VAL A 151 -14.77 -12.40 -0.49
CA VAL A 151 -14.55 -10.96 -0.59
C VAL A 151 -15.88 -10.24 -0.63
N VAL A 152 -15.93 -9.02 -0.06
CA VAL A 152 -17.12 -8.18 -0.14
C VAL A 152 -17.39 -7.79 -1.60
N LYS A 153 -18.65 -7.84 -2.04
CA LYS A 153 -19.00 -7.57 -3.44
C LYS A 153 -19.89 -6.34 -3.66
N ASN A 154 -20.49 -5.78 -2.61
CA ASN A 154 -21.37 -4.62 -2.70
C ASN A 154 -21.44 -3.84 -1.36
N GLU A 155 -22.20 -2.75 -1.38
CA GLU A 155 -22.42 -1.86 -0.23
C GLU A 155 -23.26 -2.47 0.90
N ASP A 156 -24.03 -3.52 0.60
CA ASP A 156 -24.89 -4.23 1.56
C ASP A 156 -24.11 -5.29 2.37
N TYR A 157 -22.78 -5.35 2.25
CA TYR A 157 -21.92 -6.38 2.87
C TYR A 157 -22.25 -7.80 2.42
N ASP A 158 -22.73 -7.98 1.19
CA ASP A 158 -22.77 -9.31 0.60
C ASP A 158 -21.36 -9.76 0.20
N TYR A 159 -21.13 -11.08 0.30
CA TYR A 159 -19.85 -11.70 -0.03
C TYR A 159 -19.95 -12.62 -1.24
N GLU A 160 -18.83 -12.81 -1.92
CA GLU A 160 -18.66 -13.84 -2.94
C GLU A 160 -17.35 -14.60 -2.74
N ASN A 161 -17.35 -15.88 -3.13
CA ASN A 161 -16.17 -16.71 -2.99
C ASN A 161 -15.04 -16.20 -3.91
N ALA A 162 -13.84 -16.05 -3.34
CA ALA A 162 -12.61 -15.96 -4.09
C ALA A 162 -12.11 -17.36 -4.46
N ASP A 163 -11.31 -17.46 -5.51
CA ASP A 163 -10.71 -18.75 -5.91
C ASP A 163 -9.49 -19.08 -5.01
N PHE A 164 -9.77 -19.21 -3.72
CA PHE A 164 -8.75 -19.47 -2.69
C PHE A 164 -9.32 -20.18 -1.47
N THR A 165 -8.54 -21.14 -0.94
CA THR A 165 -8.77 -21.75 0.37
C THR A 165 -7.60 -21.46 1.28
N TRP A 166 -7.87 -21.20 2.55
CA TRP A 166 -6.86 -20.85 3.52
C TRP A 166 -6.65 -21.94 4.56
N GLU A 167 -5.47 -21.94 5.16
CA GLU A 167 -5.04 -22.87 6.21
C GLU A 167 -4.63 -22.06 7.46
N ALA A 168 -4.92 -22.59 8.64
CA ALA A 168 -4.50 -21.99 9.89
C ALA A 168 -2.98 -22.11 10.10
N ASN A 169 -2.45 -21.28 11.00
CA ASN A 169 -1.06 -21.33 11.48
C ASN A 169 0.02 -21.00 10.43
N ARG A 170 -0.30 -20.14 9.48
CA ARG A 170 0.70 -19.53 8.57
C ARG A 170 0.41 -18.04 8.35
N TRP A 171 1.44 -17.29 7.99
CA TRP A 171 1.32 -15.93 7.52
C TRP A 171 0.85 -15.90 6.07
N TYR A 172 -0.04 -14.97 5.77
CA TYR A 172 -0.50 -14.59 4.43
C TYR A 172 -0.21 -13.13 4.23
N LYS A 173 0.33 -12.78 3.08
CA LYS A 173 0.45 -11.39 2.64
C LYS A 173 -0.76 -11.02 1.79
N LEU A 174 -1.63 -10.18 2.33
CA LEU A 174 -2.81 -9.68 1.64
C LEU A 174 -2.47 -8.36 0.94
N LYS A 175 -2.98 -8.16 -0.25
CA LYS A 175 -2.84 -6.91 -0.98
C LYS A 175 -4.11 -6.62 -1.75
N THR A 176 -4.65 -5.42 -1.61
CA THR A 176 -5.70 -4.88 -2.49
C THR A 176 -5.16 -3.75 -3.34
N VAL A 177 -5.58 -3.70 -4.59
CA VAL A 177 -5.31 -2.60 -5.51
C VAL A 177 -6.63 -2.04 -5.98
N THR A 178 -6.93 -0.80 -5.61
CA THR A 178 -8.13 -0.11 -6.03
C THR A 178 -7.87 0.83 -7.20
N SER A 179 -8.79 0.84 -8.15
CA SER A 179 -8.76 1.72 -9.30
C SER A 179 -10.16 2.26 -9.58
N GLU A 180 -10.32 3.17 -10.53
CA GLU A 180 -11.61 3.71 -10.96
C GLU A 180 -12.62 2.62 -11.33
N SER A 181 -12.17 1.55 -11.98
CA SER A 181 -13.04 0.54 -12.55
C SER A 181 -13.09 -0.78 -11.79
N LYS A 182 -12.07 -1.08 -10.97
CA LYS A 182 -11.95 -2.40 -10.34
C LYS A 182 -11.21 -2.40 -9.02
N ILE A 183 -11.43 -3.45 -8.26
CA ILE A 183 -10.70 -3.83 -7.06
C ILE A 183 -10.09 -5.21 -7.31
N ASP A 184 -8.77 -5.31 -7.20
CA ASP A 184 -8.00 -6.54 -7.34
C ASP A 184 -7.53 -7.02 -5.96
N PHE A 185 -7.77 -8.31 -5.65
CA PHE A 185 -7.39 -8.96 -4.41
C PHE A 185 -6.27 -9.97 -4.65
N TYR A 186 -5.20 -9.84 -3.88
CA TYR A 186 -4.02 -10.72 -3.98
C TYR A 186 -3.73 -11.38 -2.65
N ILE A 187 -3.25 -12.63 -2.70
CA ILE A 187 -2.63 -13.32 -1.56
C ILE A 187 -1.27 -13.83 -2.00
N ASP A 188 -0.24 -13.56 -1.21
CA ASP A 188 1.15 -13.96 -1.45
C ASP A 188 1.63 -13.57 -2.88
N GLY A 189 1.15 -12.41 -3.37
CA GLY A 189 1.45 -11.88 -4.71
C GLY A 189 0.65 -12.49 -5.87
N VAL A 190 -0.23 -13.44 -5.60
CA VAL A 190 -1.10 -14.07 -6.60
C VAL A 190 -2.46 -13.37 -6.62
N LEU A 191 -2.92 -12.92 -7.79
CA LEU A 191 -4.28 -12.40 -7.98
C LEU A 191 -5.28 -13.54 -7.77
N ILE A 192 -6.14 -13.42 -6.75
CA ILE A 192 -7.14 -14.45 -6.39
C ILE A 192 -8.55 -14.03 -6.77
N HIS A 193 -8.80 -12.72 -6.89
CA HIS A 193 -10.10 -12.20 -7.27
C HIS A 193 -9.96 -10.81 -7.89
N SER A 194 -10.87 -10.47 -8.81
CA SER A 194 -10.98 -9.13 -9.40
C SER A 194 -12.45 -8.82 -9.67
N MET A 195 -12.91 -7.69 -9.18
CA MET A 195 -14.31 -7.28 -9.30
C MET A 195 -14.43 -5.81 -9.73
N GLU A 196 -15.63 -5.40 -10.17
CA GLU A 196 -15.91 -3.99 -10.42
C GLU A 196 -15.82 -3.18 -9.11
N ASN A 197 -15.27 -1.97 -9.18
CA ASN A 197 -15.27 -1.06 -8.04
C ASN A 197 -16.68 -0.49 -7.85
N PHE A 198 -17.43 -1.10 -6.95
CA PHE A 198 -18.81 -0.68 -6.62
C PHE A 198 -18.84 0.56 -5.73
N ALA A 199 -17.85 0.73 -4.85
CA ALA A 199 -17.86 1.76 -3.82
C ALA A 199 -17.56 3.15 -4.37
N LYS A 200 -16.54 3.31 -5.25
CA LYS A 200 -16.06 4.57 -5.85
C LYS A 200 -15.92 5.72 -4.83
N THR A 201 -15.54 5.35 -3.60
CA THR A 201 -15.43 6.24 -2.44
C THR A 201 -14.02 6.19 -1.90
N ASN A 202 -13.48 7.34 -1.47
CA ASN A 202 -12.15 7.42 -0.90
C ASN A 202 -12.04 6.55 0.37
N ILE A 203 -10.90 5.90 0.52
CA ILE A 203 -10.62 5.02 1.65
C ILE A 203 -10.32 5.89 2.87
N THR A 204 -11.23 5.87 3.84
CA THR A 204 -11.17 6.68 5.05
C THR A 204 -10.51 5.94 6.21
N GLY A 205 -10.55 4.61 6.21
CA GLY A 205 -9.99 3.81 7.27
C GLY A 205 -9.82 2.35 6.92
N ILE A 206 -9.34 1.62 7.91
CA ILE A 206 -9.14 0.17 7.87
C ILE A 206 -9.71 -0.44 9.14
N ASN A 207 -10.30 -1.63 9.04
CA ASN A 207 -10.79 -2.41 10.17
C ASN A 207 -10.43 -3.88 10.05
N PHE A 208 -10.26 -4.49 11.22
CA PHE A 208 -9.97 -5.90 11.39
C PHE A 208 -10.94 -6.42 12.44
N VAL A 209 -11.83 -7.32 12.05
CA VAL A 209 -12.94 -7.78 12.90
C VAL A 209 -13.10 -9.30 12.87
N HIS A 210 -13.87 -9.85 13.81
CA HIS A 210 -14.23 -11.26 13.86
C HIS A 210 -15.59 -11.44 14.54
N ASP A 211 -16.17 -12.62 14.41
CA ASP A 211 -17.51 -12.98 14.92
C ASP A 211 -17.50 -13.64 16.32
N ASN A 212 -16.37 -13.60 17.01
CA ASN A 212 -16.20 -14.03 18.41
C ASN A 212 -16.47 -15.49 18.73
N PHE A 213 -16.32 -16.43 17.80
CA PHE A 213 -16.53 -17.87 18.06
C PHE A 213 -15.29 -18.59 18.57
N GLY A 214 -14.09 -18.30 18.05
CA GLY A 214 -12.85 -18.96 18.43
C GLY A 214 -11.62 -18.40 17.75
N GLY A 215 -10.45 -18.70 18.31
CA GLY A 215 -9.16 -18.34 17.70
C GLY A 215 -8.73 -16.90 17.88
N SER A 216 -7.65 -16.59 17.21
CA SER A 216 -7.06 -15.25 17.15
C SER A 216 -6.48 -15.01 15.77
N ALA A 217 -6.44 -13.75 15.37
CA ALA A 217 -5.66 -13.32 14.23
C ALA A 217 -4.60 -12.29 14.66
N TYR A 218 -3.47 -12.31 13.97
CA TYR A 218 -2.38 -11.35 14.13
C TYR A 218 -2.22 -10.61 12.81
N ILE A 219 -2.14 -9.29 12.88
CA ILE A 219 -2.00 -8.40 11.75
C ILE A 219 -0.71 -7.62 11.91
N ASP A 220 0.07 -7.54 10.85
CA ASP A 220 1.37 -6.89 10.88
C ASP A 220 1.69 -6.21 9.54
N ASN A 221 2.71 -5.36 9.56
CA ASN A 221 3.35 -4.84 8.36
C ASN A 221 2.38 -4.16 7.39
N LEU A 222 1.41 -3.39 7.94
CA LEU A 222 0.43 -2.65 7.15
C LEU A 222 1.11 -1.51 6.37
N LYS A 223 0.95 -1.52 5.06
CA LYS A 223 1.50 -0.54 4.12
C LYS A 223 0.40 0.02 3.25
N ILE A 224 0.35 1.34 3.11
CA ILE A 224 -0.60 2.01 2.25
C ILE A 224 0.17 2.85 1.24
N ASN A 225 -0.07 2.58 -0.06
CA ASN A 225 0.65 3.19 -1.17
C ASN A 225 2.18 3.06 -1.07
N ASP A 226 2.65 1.98 -0.41
CA ASP A 226 4.07 1.69 -0.24
C ASP A 226 4.74 1.24 -1.54
N GLU A 227 4.00 0.97 -2.54
CA GLU A 227 4.61 0.84 -3.84
C GLU A 227 5.21 2.21 -4.19
N VAL A 228 6.51 2.37 -3.93
CA VAL A 228 7.35 3.09 -4.90
C VAL A 228 6.82 2.60 -6.22
N MET A 229 6.12 3.44 -7.02
CA MET A 229 5.47 3.05 -8.27
C MET A 229 6.27 1.91 -8.89
N ALA A 230 6.03 0.70 -8.44
CA ALA A 230 6.49 -0.48 -9.11
C ALA A 230 5.73 -0.37 -10.41
N VAL A 231 6.46 0.11 -11.41
CA VAL A 231 6.01 0.18 -12.77
C VAL A 231 5.27 -1.12 -13.00
N SER A 232 3.95 -1.05 -13.06
CA SER A 232 3.07 -2.19 -13.26
C SER A 232 3.73 -3.06 -14.30
N ASP A 233 4.05 -4.30 -13.95
CA ASP A 233 4.72 -5.29 -14.74
C ASP A 233 5.49 -4.69 -15.94
N VAL A 234 6.66 -4.16 -15.68
CA VAL A 234 7.67 -4.11 -16.72
C VAL A 234 8.00 -5.58 -16.98
N THR A 235 7.15 -6.20 -17.77
CA THR A 235 7.55 -7.44 -18.43
C THR A 235 8.95 -7.14 -18.92
N LYS A 236 9.94 -7.90 -18.47
CA LYS A 236 11.34 -7.80 -18.92
C LYS A 236 11.47 -8.16 -20.42
N GLY A 237 10.68 -7.52 -21.26
CA GLY A 237 10.99 -7.28 -22.64
C GLY A 237 11.93 -6.10 -22.64
N THR A 238 13.21 -6.34 -22.68
CA THR A 238 14.24 -5.32 -22.68
C THR A 238 14.06 -4.41 -23.87
N ILE A 239 13.47 -3.21 -23.66
CA ILE A 239 13.63 -2.14 -24.64
C ILE A 239 15.13 -1.79 -24.67
N LYS A 240 15.65 -1.64 -25.88
CA LYS A 240 17.01 -1.14 -26.04
C LYS A 240 16.96 0.32 -26.42
N LEU A 241 17.46 1.17 -25.52
CA LEU A 241 17.66 2.59 -25.76
C LEU A 241 19.14 2.81 -26.05
N TYR A 242 19.46 3.33 -27.24
CA TYR A 242 20.85 3.51 -27.62
C TYR A 242 21.06 4.74 -28.51
N PRO A 243 22.26 5.39 -28.46
CA PRO A 243 23.30 5.12 -27.49
C PRO A 243 22.91 5.53 -26.06
N ASN A 244 23.47 4.89 -25.05
CA ASN A 244 23.39 5.33 -23.65
C ASN A 244 24.78 5.17 -23.04
N PRO A 245 25.51 6.26 -22.74
CA PRO A 245 25.10 7.69 -22.75
C PRO A 245 24.74 8.23 -24.14
N VAL A 246 23.70 9.11 -24.16
CA VAL A 246 23.21 9.76 -25.38
C VAL A 246 23.70 11.20 -25.48
N LYS A 247 24.10 11.61 -26.71
CA LYS A 247 24.49 12.99 -26.99
C LYS A 247 23.29 13.79 -27.50
N ASP A 248 22.74 13.44 -28.65
CA ASP A 248 21.64 14.21 -29.24
C ASP A 248 20.42 13.36 -29.56
N VAL A 249 20.60 12.20 -30.19
CA VAL A 249 19.51 11.35 -30.64
C VAL A 249 19.54 10.00 -29.93
N LEU A 250 18.42 9.65 -29.32
CA LEU A 250 18.19 8.36 -28.68
C LEU A 250 17.28 7.51 -29.57
N LYS A 251 17.74 6.33 -29.97
CA LYS A 251 16.98 5.34 -30.73
C LYS A 251 16.33 4.34 -29.81
N LEU A 252 15.15 3.88 -30.21
CA LEU A 252 14.32 2.96 -29.46
C LEU A 252 14.15 1.64 -30.23
N ASN A 253 14.38 0.54 -29.56
CA ASN A 253 14.10 -0.77 -30.12
C ASN A 253 13.22 -1.52 -29.12
N LEU A 254 11.96 -1.75 -29.52
CA LEU A 254 10.98 -2.49 -28.73
C LEU A 254 11.06 -3.98 -29.08
N PRO A 255 10.76 -4.88 -28.13
CA PRO A 255 10.66 -6.29 -28.41
C PRO A 255 9.53 -6.59 -29.42
N ASN A 256 9.69 -7.64 -30.20
CA ASN A 256 8.68 -8.18 -31.12
C ASN A 256 8.14 -7.20 -32.19
N GLY A 257 8.87 -6.13 -32.52
CA GLY A 257 8.42 -5.14 -33.51
C GLY A 257 7.24 -4.27 -33.08
N GLU A 258 7.01 -4.16 -31.79
CA GLU A 258 6.01 -3.27 -31.20
C GLU A 258 6.26 -1.81 -31.61
N LYS A 259 5.18 -1.03 -31.80
CA LYS A 259 5.27 0.39 -32.18
C LYS A 259 5.06 1.31 -30.98
N VAL A 260 5.82 2.38 -30.94
CA VAL A 260 5.72 3.43 -29.93
C VAL A 260 4.47 4.26 -30.14
N ALA A 261 3.69 4.47 -29.11
CA ALA A 261 2.58 5.42 -29.08
C ALA A 261 2.99 6.76 -28.44
N ASN A 262 3.66 6.70 -27.29
CA ASN A 262 4.09 7.89 -26.55
C ASN A 262 5.41 7.65 -25.83
N ILE A 263 6.23 8.72 -25.71
CA ILE A 263 7.48 8.75 -24.95
C ILE A 263 7.47 9.99 -24.09
N GLU A 264 7.70 9.82 -22.81
CA GLU A 264 7.86 10.92 -21.87
C GLU A 264 9.23 10.84 -21.21
N VAL A 265 9.90 11.98 -21.11
CA VAL A 265 11.22 12.09 -20.50
C VAL A 265 11.12 12.93 -19.23
N TYR A 266 11.62 12.38 -18.13
CA TYR A 266 11.59 13.00 -16.82
C TYR A 266 13.01 13.25 -16.31
N ASN A 267 13.22 14.35 -15.62
CA ASN A 267 14.43 14.60 -14.87
C ASN A 267 14.43 13.85 -13.52
N THR A 268 15.52 13.92 -12.78
CA THR A 268 15.68 13.22 -11.48
C THR A 268 14.78 13.72 -10.36
N VAL A 269 14.12 14.87 -10.54
CA VAL A 269 13.11 15.40 -9.59
C VAL A 269 11.68 15.14 -10.05
N GLY A 270 11.48 14.26 -11.06
CA GLY A 270 10.17 13.82 -11.51
C GLY A 270 9.43 14.81 -12.42
N GLN A 271 10.06 15.88 -12.88
CA GLN A 271 9.45 16.82 -13.83
C GLN A 271 9.55 16.28 -15.25
N LYS A 272 8.44 16.28 -16.00
CA LYS A 272 8.43 15.96 -17.42
C LYS A 272 9.13 17.09 -18.20
N VAL A 273 10.20 16.73 -18.91
CA VAL A 273 11.05 17.67 -19.65
C VAL A 273 10.94 17.53 -21.16
N ALA A 274 10.39 16.40 -21.65
CA ALA A 274 10.11 16.19 -23.07
C ALA A 274 8.98 15.17 -23.25
N ASP A 275 8.28 15.25 -24.38
CA ASP A 275 7.17 14.40 -24.78
C ASP A 275 7.20 14.19 -26.29
N PHE A 276 7.09 12.93 -26.77
CA PHE A 276 7.13 12.58 -28.18
C PHE A 276 6.08 11.51 -28.48
N LYS A 277 5.46 11.57 -29.66
CA LYS A 277 4.40 10.60 -30.05
C LYS A 277 4.73 9.94 -31.39
N ASN A 278 4.47 8.64 -31.47
CA ASN A 278 4.59 7.85 -32.69
C ASN A 278 5.96 7.95 -33.39
N VAL A 279 7.05 7.93 -32.61
CA VAL A 279 8.43 8.05 -33.12
C VAL A 279 9.26 6.84 -32.67
N GLU A 280 10.27 6.49 -33.49
CA GLU A 280 11.24 5.41 -33.21
C GLU A 280 12.58 5.97 -32.69
N GLU A 281 12.76 7.29 -32.75
CA GLU A 281 13.90 7.98 -32.21
C GLU A 281 13.48 9.35 -31.68
N VAL A 282 14.19 9.85 -30.67
CA VAL A 282 13.91 11.13 -30.03
C VAL A 282 15.15 12.01 -30.00
N ASN A 283 14.96 13.29 -30.32
CA ASN A 283 16.01 14.28 -30.22
C ASN A 283 16.01 14.92 -28.82
N LEU A 284 17.10 14.70 -28.10
CA LEU A 284 17.34 15.17 -26.74
C LEU A 284 18.37 16.29 -26.66
N SER A 285 18.76 16.90 -27.79
CA SER A 285 19.81 17.93 -27.87
C SER A 285 19.51 19.15 -26.98
N GLN A 286 18.23 19.44 -26.72
CA GLN A 286 17.79 20.54 -25.86
C GLN A 286 17.91 20.26 -24.35
N LEU A 287 18.14 19.00 -23.98
CA LEU A 287 18.28 18.64 -22.58
C LEU A 287 19.72 18.87 -22.10
N LYS A 288 19.85 19.34 -20.87
CA LYS A 288 21.16 19.48 -20.21
C LYS A 288 21.76 18.11 -19.91
N SER A 289 23.09 18.04 -19.82
CA SER A 289 23.77 16.83 -19.37
C SER A 289 23.26 16.40 -18.00
N GLY A 290 22.99 15.11 -17.84
CA GLY A 290 22.44 14.57 -16.59
C GLY A 290 21.75 13.23 -16.77
N ASN A 291 21.15 12.73 -15.68
CA ASN A 291 20.37 11.51 -15.66
C ASN A 291 18.90 11.83 -15.93
N TYR A 292 18.25 10.98 -16.74
CA TYR A 292 16.84 11.09 -17.08
C TYR A 292 16.18 9.71 -17.05
N ILE A 293 14.86 9.70 -16.83
CA ILE A 293 14.01 8.51 -16.95
C ILE A 293 13.16 8.70 -18.21
N VAL A 294 13.18 7.69 -19.08
CA VAL A 294 12.36 7.63 -20.29
C VAL A 294 11.25 6.63 -20.05
N ASN A 295 10.01 7.08 -20.05
CA ASN A 295 8.82 6.26 -20.04
C ASN A 295 8.25 6.18 -21.44
N LEU A 296 8.02 4.95 -21.91
CA LEU A 296 7.53 4.66 -23.24
C LEU A 296 6.25 3.85 -23.13
N LYS A 297 5.22 4.23 -23.89
CA LYS A 297 3.99 3.47 -24.05
C LYS A 297 3.87 3.00 -25.50
N ASN A 298 3.63 1.70 -25.72
CA ASN A 298 3.39 1.17 -27.05
C ASN A 298 1.92 1.35 -27.48
N THR A 299 1.61 1.03 -28.74
CA THR A 299 0.26 1.13 -29.33
C THR A 299 -0.73 0.14 -28.70
N ALA A 300 -0.27 -0.90 -28.03
CA ALA A 300 -1.08 -1.86 -27.28
C ALA A 300 -1.34 -1.44 -25.83
N GLY A 301 -0.84 -0.25 -25.41
CA GLY A 301 -1.03 0.28 -24.07
C GLY A 301 0.03 -0.15 -23.05
N LYS A 302 0.96 -1.03 -23.43
CA LYS A 302 2.03 -1.52 -22.55
C LYS A 302 3.08 -0.44 -22.32
N THR A 303 3.53 -0.29 -21.08
CA THR A 303 4.50 0.74 -20.67
C THR A 303 5.87 0.13 -20.39
N TYR A 304 6.91 0.87 -20.74
CA TYR A 304 8.31 0.52 -20.50
C TYR A 304 9.01 1.74 -19.89
N SER A 305 9.93 1.51 -18.97
CA SER A 305 10.75 2.57 -18.35
C SER A 305 12.23 2.21 -18.43
N SER A 306 13.07 3.21 -18.67
CA SER A 306 14.51 3.03 -18.70
C SER A 306 15.24 4.30 -18.31
N LYS A 307 16.39 4.14 -17.64
CA LYS A 307 17.29 5.25 -17.30
C LYS A 307 18.25 5.50 -18.45
N ILE A 308 18.44 6.79 -18.79
CA ILE A 308 19.45 7.24 -19.74
C ILE A 308 20.37 8.28 -19.10
N ILE A 309 21.57 8.40 -19.68
CA ILE A 309 22.56 9.42 -19.32
C ILE A 309 22.71 10.32 -20.53
N LYS A 310 22.37 11.61 -20.39
CA LYS A 310 22.57 12.66 -21.40
C LYS A 310 23.97 13.29 -21.18
N GLN A 311 24.76 13.32 -22.24
CA GLN A 311 26.07 14.00 -22.29
C GLN A 311 25.97 15.41 -22.89
#